data_1879278edc4545c5a5574698d56482c1
#
_entry.id   1879278edc4545c5a5574698d56482c1
#
_cell.length_a   1.000
_cell.length_b   1.000
_cell.length_c   1.000
_cell.angle_alpha   90.00
_cell.angle_beta   90.00
_cell.angle_gamma   90.00
#
_symmetry.space_group_name_H-M   'P 1'
#
loop_
_entity.id
_entity.type
_entity.pdbx_description
1 polymer ?
#
loop_
_entity_poly.entity_id
_entity_poly.type
_entity_poly.pdbx_seq_one_letter_code
_entity_poly.pdbx_strand_id
1 'polypeptide(L)'
;MKRPEDGGSRLALVFNGSPLFSGSPSKTKNESSIRQWIIENDLLEAVIALPNQLFYNTGISTYVWVISNHKPTERKGKVQLINAIDFSKKMSKSLGNKRNEITKKQIAEITKIYGEFQANEYSKIFDNKAFGYAKVTVERPERNTKGQVVTDKKGNPKPDSSLRDTENIPLTMDIQEYMEKEVLPHVPDAWVDHSKTNIGYEVNFTKYFYQYKPLRSLDEIRKDIMAIEQETDGLLKEVIG
;
A
#
# COMPACT_ATOMS: atom_id res chain seq x y z
N MET A 1 12.32 20.44 13.11
CA MET A 1 11.54 21.29 12.18
C MET A 1 11.29 22.65 12.84
N LYS A 2 11.33 23.75 12.08
CA LYS A 2 10.85 25.03 12.58
C LYS A 2 9.39 24.93 13.01
N ARG A 3 8.94 25.75 13.95
CA ARG A 3 7.54 25.76 14.35
C ARG A 3 6.66 26.28 13.20
N PRO A 4 5.38 25.85 13.09
CA PRO A 4 4.48 26.30 12.03
C PRO A 4 4.35 27.82 11.93
N GLU A 5 4.29 28.50 13.08
CA GLU A 5 4.22 29.99 13.17
C GLU A 5 5.49 30.69 12.65
N ASP A 6 6.63 30.00 12.65
CA ASP A 6 7.91 30.49 12.13
C ASP A 6 8.12 30.08 10.63
N GLY A 7 7.03 29.76 9.90
CA GLY A 7 7.03 29.32 8.51
C GLY A 7 7.22 27.83 8.30
N GLY A 8 7.34 27.04 9.39
CA GLY A 8 7.43 25.59 9.35
C GLY A 8 8.68 25.04 8.67
N SER A 9 8.58 23.78 8.29
CA SER A 9 9.64 23.05 7.55
C SER A 9 9.03 22.01 6.63
N ARG A 10 9.70 21.74 5.52
CA ARG A 10 9.41 20.63 4.61
C ARG A 10 10.65 19.77 4.47
N LEU A 11 10.48 18.44 4.52
CA LEU A 11 11.51 17.44 4.36
C LEU A 11 11.16 16.55 3.17
N ALA A 12 12.17 16.10 2.44
CA ALA A 12 12.02 15.06 1.43
C ALA A 12 13.00 13.92 1.79
N LEU A 13 12.47 12.74 2.02
CA LEU A 13 13.23 11.56 2.44
C LEU A 13 13.02 10.44 1.43
N VAL A 14 14.13 9.78 1.05
CA VAL A 14 14.08 8.63 0.14
C VAL A 14 14.13 7.35 0.95
N PHE A 15 13.14 6.48 0.76
CA PHE A 15 13.03 5.18 1.39
C PHE A 15 12.79 4.07 0.35
N ASN A 16 13.02 2.83 0.75
CA ASN A 16 12.43 1.67 0.08
C ASN A 16 10.93 1.59 0.40
N GLY A 17 10.25 0.54 -0.10
CA GLY A 17 8.80 0.37 0.14
C GLY A 17 8.42 0.01 1.57
N SER A 18 9.35 -0.55 2.37
CA SER A 18 9.08 -1.08 3.70
C SER A 18 8.36 -0.08 4.64
N PRO A 19 8.77 1.19 4.79
CA PRO A 19 8.10 2.14 5.65
C PRO A 19 6.62 2.40 5.33
N LEU A 20 6.16 2.05 4.13
CA LEU A 20 4.76 2.22 3.74
C LEU A 20 3.81 1.25 4.45
N PHE A 21 4.29 0.05 4.85
CA PHE A 21 3.45 -1.01 5.39
C PHE A 21 4.06 -1.82 6.54
N SER A 22 5.37 -1.76 6.77
CA SER A 22 6.02 -2.54 7.84
C SER A 22 5.52 -2.19 9.23
N GLY A 23 5.58 -3.20 10.10
CA GLY A 23 5.14 -3.12 11.49
C GLY A 23 3.63 -3.37 11.64
N SER A 24 3.25 -4.09 12.69
CA SER A 24 1.84 -4.29 13.05
C SER A 24 1.42 -3.25 14.07
N PRO A 25 0.17 -2.75 14.02
CA PRO A 25 -0.32 -1.83 15.06
C PRO A 25 -0.28 -2.52 16.42
N SER A 26 0.33 -1.86 17.36
CA SER A 26 0.50 -2.37 18.73
C SER A 26 0.71 -1.21 19.72
N LYS A 27 0.62 -1.52 21.00
CA LYS A 27 0.92 -0.55 22.08
C LYS A 27 2.43 -0.24 22.18
N THR A 28 3.29 -1.03 21.55
CA THR A 28 4.74 -0.80 21.52
C THR A 28 5.12 0.08 20.33
N LYS A 29 6.13 0.93 20.53
CA LYS A 29 6.65 1.81 19.46
C LYS A 29 7.36 0.98 18.40
N ASN A 30 6.91 1.09 17.16
CA ASN A 30 7.47 0.43 15.98
C ASN A 30 7.20 1.28 14.72
N GLU A 31 7.54 0.79 13.53
CA GLU A 31 7.34 1.51 12.26
C GLU A 31 5.88 1.90 12.04
N SER A 32 4.93 1.02 12.41
CA SER A 32 3.49 1.32 12.30
C SER A 32 3.10 2.52 13.16
N SER A 33 3.60 2.62 14.40
CA SER A 33 3.32 3.76 15.28
C SER A 33 3.96 5.07 14.83
N ILE A 34 5.13 5.00 14.18
CA ILE A 34 5.77 6.19 13.57
C ILE A 34 4.94 6.68 12.39
N ARG A 35 4.50 5.77 11.51
CA ARG A 35 3.66 6.09 10.36
C ARG A 35 2.32 6.66 10.79
N GLN A 36 1.67 6.05 11.79
CA GLN A 36 0.45 6.54 12.41
C GLN A 36 0.64 7.98 12.89
N TRP A 37 1.69 8.24 13.67
CA TRP A 37 1.96 9.58 14.19
C TRP A 37 2.15 10.62 13.10
N ILE A 38 2.88 10.28 12.03
CA ILE A 38 3.12 11.17 10.89
C ILE A 38 1.80 11.53 10.19
N ILE A 39 0.91 10.55 9.99
CA ILE A 39 -0.35 10.76 9.26
C ILE A 39 -1.40 11.46 10.14
N GLU A 40 -1.54 11.04 11.40
CA GLU A 40 -2.52 11.63 12.33
C GLU A 40 -2.20 13.09 12.70
N ASN A 41 -0.92 13.45 12.72
CA ASN A 41 -0.50 14.84 12.91
C ASN A 41 -0.47 15.65 11.60
N ASP A 42 -1.03 15.10 10.54
CA ASP A 42 -1.14 15.74 9.22
C ASP A 42 0.21 16.22 8.64
N LEU A 43 1.28 15.45 8.89
CA LEU A 43 2.63 15.78 8.44
C LEU A 43 2.96 15.21 7.06
N LEU A 44 2.38 14.06 6.67
CA LEU A 44 2.63 13.45 5.37
C LEU A 44 1.92 14.24 4.27
N GLU A 45 2.68 14.92 3.42
CA GLU A 45 2.15 15.73 2.33
C GLU A 45 2.03 14.94 1.03
N ALA A 46 3.07 14.15 0.69
CA ALA A 46 3.04 13.30 -0.49
C ALA A 46 3.95 12.07 -0.36
N VAL A 47 3.63 11.03 -1.13
CA VAL A 47 4.50 9.89 -1.41
C VAL A 47 4.66 9.75 -2.91
N ILE A 48 5.89 9.77 -3.41
CA ILE A 48 6.22 9.68 -4.83
C ILE A 48 6.97 8.38 -5.06
N ALA A 49 6.37 7.44 -5.80
CA ALA A 49 7.05 6.22 -6.23
C ALA A 49 8.00 6.55 -7.39
N LEU A 50 9.26 6.20 -7.25
CA LEU A 50 10.29 6.41 -8.26
C LEU A 50 10.55 5.13 -9.05
N PRO A 51 11.12 5.23 -10.26
CA PRO A 51 11.56 4.09 -11.05
C PRO A 51 12.52 3.19 -10.27
N ASN A 52 12.53 1.91 -10.61
CA ASN A 52 13.55 0.99 -10.10
C ASN A 52 14.93 1.28 -10.71
N GLN A 53 15.96 0.65 -10.16
CA GLN A 53 17.34 0.73 -10.67
C GLN A 53 17.89 2.16 -10.80
N LEU A 54 17.50 3.09 -9.92
CA LEU A 54 18.03 4.45 -9.86
C LEU A 54 19.30 4.57 -9.03
N PHE A 55 19.62 3.60 -8.17
CA PHE A 55 20.72 3.66 -7.21
C PHE A 55 21.75 2.57 -7.47
N TYR A 56 23.03 2.82 -7.10
CA TYR A 56 24.15 1.95 -7.42
C TYR A 56 24.07 0.56 -6.80
N ASN A 57 23.57 0.48 -5.56
CA ASN A 57 23.61 -0.73 -4.75
C ASN A 57 22.25 -1.44 -4.62
N THR A 58 21.21 -0.96 -5.29
CA THR A 58 19.88 -1.55 -5.21
C THR A 58 19.12 -1.43 -6.51
N GLY A 59 18.45 -2.51 -6.90
CA GLY A 59 17.56 -2.53 -8.07
C GLY A 59 16.08 -2.28 -7.73
N ILE A 60 15.74 -2.15 -6.42
CA ILE A 60 14.35 -2.00 -5.98
C ILE A 60 13.78 -0.62 -6.25
N SER A 61 12.46 -0.53 -6.29
CA SER A 61 11.75 0.76 -6.32
C SER A 61 11.96 1.51 -5.00
N THR A 62 12.06 2.83 -5.11
CA THR A 62 12.19 3.73 -3.97
C THR A 62 11.07 4.75 -3.97
N TYR A 63 10.84 5.36 -2.81
CA TYR A 63 9.75 6.29 -2.58
C TYR A 63 10.29 7.55 -1.93
N VAL A 64 9.90 8.71 -2.45
CA VAL A 64 10.16 10.00 -1.78
C VAL A 64 8.97 10.31 -0.89
N TRP A 65 9.21 10.45 0.41
CA TRP A 65 8.23 10.96 1.35
C TRP A 65 8.43 12.45 1.52
N VAL A 66 7.41 13.24 1.22
CA VAL A 66 7.39 14.67 1.48
C VAL A 66 6.62 14.89 2.78
N ILE A 67 7.32 15.40 3.80
CA ILE A 67 6.79 15.64 5.14
C ILE A 67 6.85 17.13 5.42
N SER A 68 5.74 17.72 5.83
CA SER A 68 5.61 19.15 6.12
C SER A 68 4.76 19.39 7.36
N ASN A 69 5.22 20.22 8.26
CA ASN A 69 4.40 20.71 9.38
C ASN A 69 3.72 22.04 9.09
N HIS A 70 3.78 22.51 7.83
CA HIS A 70 3.12 23.71 7.37
C HIS A 70 2.55 23.49 5.96
N LYS A 71 1.55 22.57 5.88
CA LYS A 71 0.85 22.29 4.63
C LYS A 71 0.00 23.51 4.19
N PRO A 72 -0.04 23.82 2.89
CA PRO A 72 -1.03 24.76 2.32
C PRO A 72 -2.46 24.28 2.64
N THR A 73 -3.39 25.20 2.67
CA THR A 73 -4.78 24.92 3.11
C THR A 73 -5.44 23.82 2.29
N GLU A 74 -5.22 23.78 0.98
CA GLU A 74 -5.77 22.78 0.06
C GLU A 74 -5.22 21.35 0.30
N ARG A 75 -4.04 21.25 0.96
CA ARG A 75 -3.39 19.97 1.28
C ARG A 75 -3.63 19.47 2.70
N LYS A 76 -4.27 20.30 3.56
CA LYS A 76 -4.54 19.92 4.94
C LYS A 76 -5.47 18.71 5.00
N GLY A 77 -5.14 17.75 5.86
CA GLY A 77 -5.88 16.50 6.04
C GLY A 77 -5.76 15.52 4.87
N LYS A 78 -4.89 15.81 3.88
CA LYS A 78 -4.77 15.00 2.66
C LYS A 78 -3.33 14.58 2.39
N VAL A 79 -3.19 13.48 1.66
CA VAL A 79 -1.91 12.97 1.14
C VAL A 79 -2.04 12.76 -0.36
N GLN A 80 -1.05 13.25 -1.11
CA GLN A 80 -0.93 13.00 -2.54
C GLN A 80 -0.03 11.80 -2.79
N LEU A 81 -0.51 10.80 -3.53
CA LEU A 81 0.29 9.70 -4.04
C LEU A 81 0.64 9.96 -5.50
N ILE A 82 1.91 9.90 -5.86
CA ILE A 82 2.38 10.12 -7.24
C ILE A 82 3.11 8.88 -7.73
N ASN A 83 2.62 8.29 -8.81
CA ASN A 83 3.25 7.15 -9.47
C ASN A 83 4.17 7.64 -10.59
N ALA A 84 5.45 7.75 -10.29
CA ALA A 84 6.47 8.17 -11.25
C ALA A 84 7.38 6.99 -11.71
N ILE A 85 6.92 5.74 -11.59
CA ILE A 85 7.74 4.56 -11.91
C ILE A 85 8.20 4.50 -13.37
N ASP A 86 7.43 5.10 -14.29
CA ASP A 86 7.73 5.13 -15.72
C ASP A 86 8.51 6.39 -16.15
N PHE A 87 8.75 7.33 -15.23
CA PHE A 87 9.50 8.57 -15.50
C PHE A 87 11.00 8.31 -15.44
N SER A 88 11.51 7.50 -16.35
CA SER A 88 12.95 7.23 -16.45
C SER A 88 13.42 7.08 -17.88
N LYS A 89 14.73 7.23 -18.05
CA LYS A 89 15.45 6.90 -19.27
C LYS A 89 16.49 5.84 -18.94
N LYS A 90 16.58 4.81 -19.75
CA LYS A 90 17.62 3.80 -19.63
C LYS A 90 18.99 4.42 -19.92
N MET A 91 19.95 4.17 -19.06
CA MET A 91 21.33 4.62 -19.24
C MET A 91 22.01 3.82 -20.36
N SER A 92 22.88 4.48 -21.12
CA SER A 92 23.71 3.82 -22.15
C SER A 92 24.70 2.82 -21.55
N LYS A 93 25.22 3.11 -20.35
CA LYS A 93 26.11 2.24 -19.59
C LYS A 93 25.62 2.11 -18.16
N SER A 94 25.45 0.89 -17.67
CA SER A 94 25.06 0.63 -16.30
C SER A 94 26.20 0.90 -15.33
N LEU A 95 25.83 1.33 -14.11
CA LEU A 95 26.75 1.54 -13.00
C LEU A 95 26.28 0.66 -11.81
N GLY A 96 26.75 -0.57 -11.76
CA GLY A 96 26.24 -1.59 -10.85
C GLY A 96 24.75 -1.87 -11.11
N ASN A 97 23.90 -1.78 -10.07
CA ASN A 97 22.45 -1.94 -10.20
C ASN A 97 21.73 -0.72 -10.79
N LYS A 98 22.44 0.42 -10.91
CA LYS A 98 21.86 1.60 -11.52
C LYS A 98 21.87 1.46 -13.04
N ARG A 99 20.67 1.36 -13.62
CA ARG A 99 20.43 1.22 -15.07
C ARG A 99 19.54 2.32 -15.63
N ASN A 100 18.84 3.04 -14.76
CA ASN A 100 17.91 4.10 -15.11
C ASN A 100 18.36 5.43 -14.50
N GLU A 101 17.99 6.51 -15.17
CA GLU A 101 18.13 7.88 -14.72
C GLU A 101 16.84 8.65 -14.92
N ILE A 102 16.57 9.64 -14.08
CA ILE A 102 15.47 10.58 -14.28
C ILE A 102 16.05 11.84 -14.91
N THR A 103 15.58 12.17 -16.09
CA THR A 103 16.04 13.35 -16.83
C THR A 103 15.52 14.65 -16.20
N LYS A 104 16.16 15.78 -16.48
CA LYS A 104 15.72 17.10 -16.00
C LYS A 104 14.25 17.40 -16.40
N LYS A 105 13.83 16.97 -17.62
CA LYS A 105 12.46 17.14 -18.09
C LYS A 105 11.48 16.34 -17.23
N GLN A 106 11.81 15.07 -16.94
CA GLN A 106 10.98 14.21 -16.09
C GLN A 106 10.93 14.70 -14.64
N ILE A 107 12.03 15.22 -14.09
CA ILE A 107 12.03 15.86 -12.77
C ILE A 107 11.09 17.06 -12.76
N ALA A 108 11.13 17.92 -13.77
CA ALA A 108 10.25 19.07 -13.88
C ALA A 108 8.77 18.66 -13.98
N GLU A 109 8.48 17.56 -14.71
CA GLU A 109 7.14 17.01 -14.87
C GLU A 109 6.60 16.42 -13.55
N ILE A 110 7.39 15.60 -12.85
CA ILE A 110 7.04 15.08 -11.51
C ILE A 110 6.81 16.22 -10.53
N THR A 111 7.67 17.26 -10.56
CA THR A 111 7.53 18.44 -9.70
C THR A 111 6.27 19.22 -10.04
N LYS A 112 5.91 19.33 -11.32
CA LYS A 112 4.67 19.96 -11.78
C LYS A 112 3.45 19.21 -11.26
N ILE A 113 3.40 17.87 -11.43
CA ILE A 113 2.33 16.98 -10.93
C ILE A 113 2.16 17.17 -9.41
N TYR A 114 3.26 17.20 -8.67
CA TYR A 114 3.22 17.48 -7.24
C TYR A 114 2.67 18.86 -6.93
N GLY A 115 3.11 19.90 -7.65
CA GLY A 115 2.72 21.29 -7.42
C GLY A 115 1.25 21.57 -7.75
N GLU A 116 0.72 20.98 -8.81
CA GLU A 116 -0.68 21.16 -9.25
C GLU A 116 -1.69 20.58 -8.27
N PHE A 117 -1.32 19.59 -7.50
CA PHE A 117 -2.18 18.91 -6.53
C PHE A 117 -3.54 18.50 -7.13
N GLN A 118 -3.51 17.84 -8.27
CA GLN A 118 -4.70 17.38 -8.99
C GLN A 118 -4.64 15.87 -9.17
N ALA A 119 -5.82 15.23 -9.13
CA ALA A 119 -5.94 13.81 -9.44
C ALA A 119 -5.88 13.59 -10.95
N ASN A 120 -5.02 12.66 -11.38
CA ASN A 120 -4.89 12.22 -12.77
C ASN A 120 -4.36 10.78 -12.82
N GLU A 121 -3.90 10.30 -13.96
CA GLU A 121 -3.36 8.94 -14.10
C GLU A 121 -2.12 8.68 -13.22
N TYR A 122 -1.28 9.69 -12.99
CA TYR A 122 -0.06 9.61 -12.17
C TYR A 122 -0.26 10.08 -10.73
N SER A 123 -1.33 10.78 -10.42
CA SER A 123 -1.54 11.44 -9.13
C SER A 123 -2.92 11.11 -8.57
N LYS A 124 -2.95 10.68 -7.30
CA LYS A 124 -4.20 10.45 -6.56
C LYS A 124 -4.12 11.15 -5.20
N ILE A 125 -5.25 11.67 -4.74
CA ILE A 125 -5.35 12.43 -3.49
C ILE A 125 -6.31 11.71 -2.58
N PHE A 126 -5.88 11.48 -1.34
CA PHE A 126 -6.65 10.77 -0.32
C PHE A 126 -6.68 11.57 0.98
N ASP A 127 -7.77 11.45 1.70
CA ASP A 127 -7.82 11.90 3.09
C ASP A 127 -6.91 11.03 3.97
N ASN A 128 -6.33 11.61 5.01
CA ASN A 128 -5.45 10.89 5.94
C ASN A 128 -6.09 9.59 6.48
N LYS A 129 -7.40 9.62 6.78
CA LYS A 129 -8.15 8.45 7.28
C LYS A 129 -8.23 7.29 6.30
N ALA A 130 -8.07 7.53 5.00
CA ALA A 130 -8.12 6.49 3.97
C ALA A 130 -6.98 5.46 4.09
N PHE A 131 -5.91 5.80 4.80
CA PHE A 131 -4.77 4.93 5.08
C PHE A 131 -4.87 4.21 6.41
N GLY A 132 -5.87 4.57 7.23
CA GLY A 132 -6.06 4.03 8.56
C GLY A 132 -6.96 2.81 8.59
N TYR A 133 -6.68 1.91 9.52
CA TYR A 133 -7.52 0.75 9.81
C TYR A 133 -7.52 0.44 11.30
N ALA A 134 -8.62 -0.15 11.76
CA ALA A 134 -8.72 -0.77 13.06
C ALA A 134 -8.39 -2.27 12.92
N LYS A 135 -7.28 -2.70 13.51
CA LYS A 135 -7.00 -4.13 13.66
C LYS A 135 -7.79 -4.64 14.86
N VAL A 136 -8.87 -5.36 14.60
CA VAL A 136 -9.74 -5.94 15.61
C VAL A 136 -9.40 -7.41 15.84
N THR A 137 -9.64 -7.89 17.05
CA THR A 137 -9.56 -9.32 17.36
C THR A 137 -10.98 -9.89 17.27
N VAL A 138 -11.13 -10.89 16.40
CA VAL A 138 -12.38 -11.64 16.23
C VAL A 138 -12.27 -12.91 17.07
N GLU A 139 -13.16 -13.04 18.04
CA GLU A 139 -13.25 -14.19 18.94
C GLU A 139 -14.42 -15.07 18.53
N ARG A 140 -14.31 -16.37 18.83
CA ARG A 140 -15.36 -17.38 18.66
C ARG A 140 -15.51 -18.18 19.94
N PRO A 141 -16.71 -18.73 20.24
CA PRO A 141 -16.97 -19.42 21.49
C PRO A 141 -16.28 -20.79 21.55
N GLU A 142 -15.70 -21.09 22.70
CA GLU A 142 -15.30 -22.44 23.05
C GLU A 142 -16.54 -23.35 23.17
N ARG A 143 -16.47 -24.54 22.60
CA ARG A 143 -17.56 -25.53 22.65
C ARG A 143 -17.12 -26.80 23.35
N ASN A 144 -17.98 -27.36 24.19
CA ASN A 144 -17.76 -28.63 24.84
C ASN A 144 -17.93 -29.81 23.86
N THR A 145 -17.67 -31.03 24.33
CA THR A 145 -17.78 -32.28 23.53
C THR A 145 -19.19 -32.53 22.98
N LYS A 146 -20.23 -31.85 23.51
CA LYS A 146 -21.63 -31.92 23.05
C LYS A 146 -21.99 -30.77 22.10
N GLY A 147 -21.01 -29.93 21.68
CA GLY A 147 -21.20 -28.78 20.78
C GLY A 147 -21.84 -27.55 21.46
N GLN A 148 -22.04 -27.56 22.76
CA GLN A 148 -22.62 -26.42 23.49
C GLN A 148 -21.57 -25.38 23.82
N VAL A 149 -21.95 -24.08 23.75
CA VAL A 149 -21.07 -22.96 24.10
C VAL A 149 -20.71 -23.01 25.58
N VAL A 150 -19.41 -22.93 25.87
CA VAL A 150 -18.88 -22.80 27.22
C VAL A 150 -18.95 -21.32 27.64
N THR A 151 -19.48 -21.04 28.82
CA THR A 151 -19.58 -19.69 29.37
C THR A 151 -18.65 -19.47 30.57
N ASP A 152 -18.28 -18.22 30.81
CA ASP A 152 -17.56 -17.81 32.01
C ASP A 152 -18.49 -17.75 33.24
N LYS A 153 -17.94 -17.39 34.43
CA LYS A 153 -18.72 -17.23 35.67
C LYS A 153 -19.79 -16.13 35.59
N LYS A 154 -19.74 -15.24 34.59
CA LYS A 154 -20.69 -14.15 34.37
C LYS A 154 -21.71 -14.47 33.29
N GLY A 155 -21.64 -15.67 32.70
CA GLY A 155 -22.56 -16.11 31.64
C GLY A 155 -22.11 -15.66 30.22
N ASN A 156 -20.98 -15.00 30.05
CA ASN A 156 -20.49 -14.62 28.72
C ASN A 156 -19.82 -15.81 28.01
N PRO A 157 -19.92 -15.92 26.68
CA PRO A 157 -19.20 -16.91 25.91
C PRO A 157 -17.70 -16.86 26.20
N LYS A 158 -17.08 -18.00 26.51
CA LYS A 158 -15.64 -18.09 26.68
C LYS A 158 -14.97 -18.19 25.32
N PRO A 159 -13.98 -17.34 25.00
CA PRO A 159 -13.31 -17.38 23.71
C PRO A 159 -12.42 -18.62 23.56
N ASP A 160 -12.50 -19.26 22.39
CA ASP A 160 -11.56 -20.29 21.98
C ASP A 160 -10.34 -19.65 21.31
N SER A 161 -9.19 -19.72 21.95
CA SER A 161 -7.96 -19.11 21.43
C SER A 161 -7.45 -19.76 20.13
N SER A 162 -7.87 -21.00 19.84
CA SER A 162 -7.47 -21.69 18.60
C SER A 162 -8.27 -21.23 17.39
N LEU A 163 -9.45 -20.63 17.61
CA LEU A 163 -10.34 -20.09 16.59
C LEU A 163 -10.25 -18.56 16.48
N ARG A 164 -9.37 -17.94 17.27
CA ARG A 164 -9.16 -16.48 17.24
C ARG A 164 -8.54 -16.06 15.93
N ASP A 165 -9.09 -14.98 15.36
CA ASP A 165 -8.57 -14.34 14.16
C ASP A 165 -8.50 -12.82 14.31
N THR A 166 -7.97 -12.12 13.30
CA THR A 166 -7.89 -10.66 13.28
C THR A 166 -8.35 -10.11 11.95
N GLU A 167 -9.11 -9.00 11.99
CA GLU A 167 -9.54 -8.27 10.82
C GLU A 167 -8.97 -6.84 10.80
N ASN A 168 -8.65 -6.35 9.61
CA ASN A 168 -8.21 -4.98 9.38
C ASN A 168 -9.35 -4.18 8.75
N ILE A 169 -10.10 -3.49 9.58
CA ILE A 169 -11.29 -2.75 9.18
C ILE A 169 -10.91 -1.30 8.85
N PRO A 170 -11.17 -0.78 7.63
CA PRO A 170 -10.87 0.61 7.29
C PRO A 170 -11.50 1.60 8.27
N LEU A 171 -10.77 2.66 8.67
CA LEU A 171 -11.31 3.72 9.55
C LEU A 171 -12.45 4.54 8.90
N THR A 172 -12.72 4.31 7.64
CA THR A 172 -13.85 4.89 6.90
C THR A 172 -15.13 4.07 7.01
N MET A 173 -15.08 2.90 7.69
CA MET A 173 -16.21 1.98 7.89
C MET A 173 -16.44 1.75 9.38
N ASP A 174 -17.69 1.57 9.77
CA ASP A 174 -18.03 1.17 11.14
C ASP A 174 -17.68 -0.31 11.36
N ILE A 175 -17.17 -0.63 12.56
CA ILE A 175 -16.74 -1.99 12.90
C ILE A 175 -17.91 -2.96 12.89
N GLN A 176 -19.06 -2.55 13.43
CA GLN A 176 -20.25 -3.40 13.50
C GLN A 176 -20.82 -3.65 12.10
N GLU A 177 -20.89 -2.62 11.26
CA GLU A 177 -21.30 -2.74 9.86
C GLU A 177 -20.42 -3.71 9.07
N TYR A 178 -19.09 -3.63 9.29
CA TYR A 178 -18.14 -4.56 8.66
C TYR A 178 -18.39 -5.99 9.14
N MET A 179 -18.53 -6.20 10.45
CA MET A 179 -18.79 -7.52 11.01
C MET A 179 -20.05 -8.15 10.42
N GLU A 180 -21.13 -7.39 10.31
CA GLU A 180 -22.40 -7.87 9.76
C GLU A 180 -22.34 -8.24 8.28
N LYS A 181 -21.52 -7.52 7.50
CA LYS A 181 -21.40 -7.74 6.05
C LYS A 181 -20.38 -8.81 5.68
N GLU A 182 -19.23 -8.80 6.35
CA GLU A 182 -18.06 -9.55 5.89
C GLU A 182 -17.75 -10.77 6.79
N VAL A 183 -18.06 -10.73 8.09
CA VAL A 183 -17.65 -11.79 9.03
C VAL A 183 -18.83 -12.69 9.42
N LEU A 184 -19.92 -12.12 9.92
CA LEU A 184 -21.04 -12.89 10.46
C LEU A 184 -21.76 -13.79 9.44
N PRO A 185 -21.81 -13.50 8.13
CA PRO A 185 -22.34 -14.43 7.14
C PRO A 185 -21.58 -15.76 7.06
N HIS A 186 -20.27 -15.72 7.38
CA HIS A 186 -19.40 -16.91 7.37
C HIS A 186 -19.22 -17.52 8.75
N VAL A 187 -19.26 -16.69 9.78
CA VAL A 187 -19.02 -17.08 11.19
C VAL A 187 -20.05 -16.40 12.10
N PRO A 188 -21.30 -16.93 12.14
CA PRO A 188 -22.42 -16.25 12.83
C PRO A 188 -22.27 -16.10 14.34
N ASP A 189 -21.37 -16.86 14.97
CA ASP A 189 -21.11 -16.87 16.41
C ASP A 189 -19.88 -16.03 16.81
N ALA A 190 -19.31 -15.28 15.87
CA ALA A 190 -18.15 -14.45 16.11
C ALA A 190 -18.51 -13.11 16.77
N TRP A 191 -17.59 -12.56 17.56
CA TRP A 191 -17.69 -11.19 18.11
C TRP A 191 -16.34 -10.50 18.14
N VAL A 192 -16.33 -9.17 18.24
CA VAL A 192 -15.11 -8.36 18.38
C VAL A 192 -14.75 -8.16 19.84
N ASP A 193 -13.48 -8.43 20.18
CA ASP A 193 -12.92 -8.00 21.45
C ASP A 193 -12.35 -6.57 21.30
N HIS A 194 -13.17 -5.58 21.58
CA HIS A 194 -12.81 -4.17 21.49
C HIS A 194 -11.61 -3.77 22.37
N SER A 195 -11.33 -4.50 23.47
CA SER A 195 -10.20 -4.23 24.34
C SER A 195 -8.84 -4.49 23.69
N LYS A 196 -8.85 -5.27 22.61
CA LYS A 196 -7.66 -5.65 21.82
C LYS A 196 -7.55 -4.89 20.49
N THR A 197 -8.46 -3.96 20.23
CA THR A 197 -8.40 -3.16 19.01
C THR A 197 -7.21 -2.22 19.02
N ASN A 198 -6.46 -2.19 17.92
CA ASN A 198 -5.34 -1.29 17.70
C ASN A 198 -5.50 -0.57 16.36
N ILE A 199 -5.15 0.72 16.34
CA ILE A 199 -5.19 1.53 15.10
C ILE A 199 -3.85 1.44 14.39
N GLY A 200 -3.91 1.17 13.10
CA GLY A 200 -2.76 1.16 12.20
C GLY A 200 -2.98 2.03 10.98
N TYR A 201 -1.89 2.35 10.30
CA TYR A 201 -1.91 3.07 9.03
C TYR A 201 -0.99 2.37 8.03
N GLU A 202 -1.46 2.17 6.81
CA GLU A 202 -0.69 1.59 5.70
C GLU A 202 -0.94 2.37 4.42
N VAL A 203 0.12 2.63 3.67
CA VAL A 203 0.03 3.23 2.35
C VAL A 203 0.23 2.14 1.31
N ASN A 204 -0.85 1.45 0.96
CA ASN A 204 -0.87 0.37 -0.03
C ASN A 204 -0.73 0.94 -1.45
N PHE A 205 0.45 1.49 -1.75
CA PHE A 205 0.71 2.26 -2.96
C PHE A 205 0.31 1.52 -4.24
N THR A 206 0.68 0.26 -4.36
CA THR A 206 0.37 -0.59 -5.53
C THR A 206 -1.14 -0.75 -5.73
N LYS A 207 -1.91 -0.91 -4.64
CA LYS A 207 -3.39 -1.05 -4.71
C LYS A 207 -4.03 0.16 -5.39
N TYR A 208 -3.55 1.36 -5.10
CA TYR A 208 -4.15 2.60 -5.61
C TYR A 208 -3.84 2.85 -7.09
N PHE A 209 -2.74 2.31 -7.62
CA PHE A 209 -2.33 2.46 -9.02
C PHE A 209 -2.44 1.16 -9.81
N TYR A 210 -3.01 0.11 -9.22
CA TYR A 210 -3.25 -1.15 -9.92
C TYR A 210 -4.25 -0.93 -11.05
N GLN A 211 -3.84 -1.30 -12.27
CA GLN A 211 -4.71 -1.36 -13.44
C GLN A 211 -4.82 -2.82 -13.83
N TYR A 212 -6.04 -3.35 -13.79
CA TYR A 212 -6.29 -4.69 -14.27
C TYR A 212 -6.01 -4.76 -15.77
N LYS A 213 -5.04 -5.57 -16.16
CA LYS A 213 -4.82 -5.95 -17.56
C LYS A 213 -5.47 -7.31 -17.76
N PRO A 214 -6.52 -7.42 -18.58
CA PRO A 214 -7.11 -8.72 -18.87
C PRO A 214 -6.05 -9.65 -19.43
N LEU A 215 -6.08 -10.90 -18.99
CA LEU A 215 -5.22 -11.93 -19.56
C LEU A 215 -5.55 -12.09 -21.03
N ARG A 216 -4.52 -12.29 -21.85
CA ARG A 216 -4.69 -12.61 -23.26
C ARG A 216 -5.48 -13.92 -23.39
N SER A 217 -6.36 -13.99 -24.38
CA SER A 217 -7.10 -15.22 -24.65
C SER A 217 -6.15 -16.36 -25.05
N LEU A 218 -6.54 -17.58 -24.76
CA LEU A 218 -5.76 -18.76 -25.19
C LEU A 218 -5.57 -18.80 -26.70
N ASP A 219 -6.55 -18.32 -27.46
CA ASP A 219 -6.48 -18.26 -28.95
C ASP A 219 -5.46 -17.25 -29.44
N GLU A 220 -5.31 -16.09 -28.76
CA GLU A 220 -4.26 -15.12 -29.08
C GLU A 220 -2.87 -15.66 -28.79
N ILE A 221 -2.71 -16.31 -27.62
CA ILE A 221 -1.43 -16.93 -27.24
C ILE A 221 -1.07 -18.06 -28.23
N ARG A 222 -2.05 -18.89 -28.62
CA ARG A 222 -1.87 -19.96 -29.59
C ARG A 222 -1.45 -19.42 -30.95
N LYS A 223 -2.08 -18.36 -31.44
CA LYS A 223 -1.70 -17.72 -32.71
C LYS A 223 -0.27 -17.21 -32.72
N ASP A 224 0.14 -16.57 -31.62
CA ASP A 224 1.52 -16.06 -31.48
C ASP A 224 2.54 -17.20 -31.46
N ILE A 225 2.26 -18.28 -30.73
CA ILE A 225 3.11 -19.48 -30.73
C ILE A 225 3.26 -20.05 -32.10
N MET A 226 2.14 -20.20 -32.86
CA MET A 226 2.18 -20.73 -34.23
C MET A 226 2.92 -19.79 -35.19
N ALA A 227 2.80 -18.47 -35.01
CA ALA A 227 3.54 -17.51 -35.82
C ALA A 227 5.05 -17.62 -35.60
N ILE A 228 5.49 -17.70 -34.30
CA ILE A 228 6.90 -17.90 -33.97
C ILE A 228 7.42 -19.24 -34.51
N GLU A 229 6.65 -20.31 -34.42
CA GLU A 229 7.01 -21.63 -34.96
C GLU A 229 7.23 -21.58 -36.48
N GLN A 230 6.37 -20.88 -37.19
CA GLN A 230 6.53 -20.70 -38.66
C GLN A 230 7.79 -19.87 -39.00
N GLU A 231 8.08 -18.81 -38.26
CA GLU A 231 9.30 -18.02 -38.42
C GLU A 231 10.56 -18.85 -38.10
N THR A 232 10.51 -19.71 -37.09
CA THR A 232 11.65 -20.54 -36.67
C THR A 232 11.92 -21.68 -37.66
N ASP A 233 10.91 -22.28 -38.26
CA ASP A 233 11.04 -23.28 -39.33
C ASP A 233 11.68 -22.68 -40.60
N GLY A 234 11.40 -21.42 -40.89
CA GLY A 234 12.07 -20.67 -41.96
C GLY A 234 13.56 -20.48 -41.71
N LEU A 235 13.93 -20.07 -40.51
CA LEU A 235 15.31 -19.86 -40.10
C LEU A 235 16.13 -21.15 -40.06
N LEU A 236 15.55 -22.26 -39.62
CA LEU A 236 16.20 -23.58 -39.66
C LEU A 236 16.51 -24.05 -41.08
N LYS A 237 15.60 -23.81 -42.04
CA LYS A 237 15.81 -24.13 -43.46
C LYS A 237 16.90 -23.28 -44.10
N GLU A 238 17.04 -22.00 -43.71
CA GLU A 238 18.15 -21.12 -44.19
C GLU A 238 19.52 -21.53 -43.63
N VAL A 239 19.59 -22.13 -42.42
CA VAL A 239 20.85 -22.51 -41.78
C VAL A 239 21.28 -23.93 -42.17
N ILE A 240 20.36 -24.83 -42.52
CA ILE A 240 20.63 -26.23 -42.81
C ILE A 240 20.62 -26.50 -44.33
N GLY A 241 20.02 -25.62 -45.12
CA GLY A 241 20.00 -25.69 -46.59
C GLY A 241 21.28 -25.16 -47.19
#